data_02b5afced43b9f3acb4f9ae78606a97e
#
_entry.id   02b5afced43b9f3acb4f9ae78606a97e
#
_cell.length_a   1.000
_cell.length_b   1.000
_cell.length_c   1.000
_cell.angle_alpha   90.00
_cell.angle_beta   90.00
_cell.angle_gamma   90.00
#
_symmetry.space_group_name_H-M   'P 1'
#
loop_
_entity.id
_entity.type
_entity.pdbx_description
1 polymer ?
#
loop_
_entity_poly.entity_id
_entity_poly.type
_entity_poly.pdbx_seq_one_letter_code
_entity_poly.pdbx_strand_id
1 'polypeptide(L)'
;MEFSEQELAFFKQLFSEQPLGSENVAGAGLSLRSHLPEYVAPLFDNPGLFMLAEVGHFELWFPLTLTLNENHDLQPQLGAPEICEAQGSHRSWRFDNPKDIVIKGESGLELPVVSLSSTGAVVDATKIDNPPQSAIANLILPKYDPLPLKLKKMRQQENFVAVTFVSNNNKSQLRQYLFEQHKTYFSHIYKSLTNAC
;
A
#
# COMPACT_ATOMS: atom_id res chain seq x y z
N MET A 1 10.76 -5.15 -6.52
CA MET A 1 9.60 -5.15 -7.43
C MET A 1 10.16 -5.11 -8.82
N GLU A 2 9.98 -6.15 -9.62
CA GLU A 2 10.30 -6.11 -11.05
C GLU A 2 9.04 -5.65 -11.78
N PHE A 3 9.18 -4.56 -12.52
CA PHE A 3 8.14 -4.11 -13.43
C PHE A 3 8.21 -4.92 -14.71
N SER A 4 7.07 -5.22 -15.31
CA SER A 4 7.03 -5.79 -16.64
C SER A 4 7.65 -4.82 -17.66
N GLU A 5 8.13 -5.33 -18.80
CA GLU A 5 8.68 -4.47 -19.86
C GLU A 5 7.70 -3.39 -20.32
N GLN A 6 6.40 -3.66 -20.26
CA GLN A 6 5.34 -2.71 -20.61
C GLN A 6 5.20 -1.59 -19.56
N GLU A 7 5.29 -1.92 -18.26
CA GLU A 7 5.32 -0.93 -17.18
C GLU A 7 6.58 -0.06 -17.28
N LEU A 8 7.74 -0.66 -17.58
CA LEU A 8 8.98 0.08 -17.80
C LEU A 8 8.94 0.97 -19.06
N ALA A 9 8.33 0.50 -20.14
CA ALA A 9 8.15 1.31 -21.35
C ALA A 9 7.24 2.51 -21.08
N PHE A 10 6.16 2.32 -20.34
CA PHE A 10 5.26 3.37 -19.90
C PHE A 10 5.99 4.41 -19.02
N PHE A 11 6.79 3.97 -18.05
CA PHE A 11 7.59 4.88 -17.22
C PHE A 11 8.67 5.60 -18.01
N LYS A 12 9.33 4.94 -18.97
CA LYS A 12 10.30 5.59 -19.88
C LYS A 12 9.65 6.69 -20.71
N GLN A 13 8.41 6.50 -21.15
CA GLN A 13 7.65 7.50 -21.89
C GLN A 13 7.29 8.72 -21.03
N LEU A 14 7.07 8.54 -19.72
CA LEU A 14 6.82 9.63 -18.77
C LEU A 14 8.04 10.53 -18.55
N PHE A 15 9.25 9.98 -18.66
CA PHE A 15 10.51 10.72 -18.45
C PHE A 15 11.17 11.14 -19.77
N SER A 16 10.59 10.83 -20.94
CA SER A 16 10.99 11.45 -22.19
C SER A 16 10.54 12.92 -22.20
N GLU A 17 11.40 13.83 -22.68
CA GLU A 17 11.28 15.30 -22.60
C GLU A 17 10.05 15.91 -23.32
N GLN A 18 9.05 15.14 -23.67
CA GLN A 18 7.82 15.66 -24.22
C GLN A 18 6.83 15.96 -23.07
N PRO A 19 6.36 17.22 -22.91
CA PRO A 19 5.28 17.50 -22.00
C PRO A 19 4.07 16.68 -22.47
N LEU A 20 3.64 15.73 -21.66
CA LEU A 20 2.37 15.04 -21.85
C LEU A 20 1.28 16.12 -21.90
N GLY A 21 0.81 16.40 -23.11
CA GLY A 21 -0.41 17.14 -23.29
C GLY A 21 -1.49 16.50 -22.44
N SER A 22 -2.26 17.30 -21.72
CA SER A 22 -3.36 16.89 -20.85
C SER A 22 -4.50 16.26 -21.67
N GLU A 23 -4.24 15.17 -22.35
CA GLU A 23 -5.29 14.32 -22.88
C GLU A 23 -5.69 13.38 -21.75
N ASN A 24 -6.83 13.67 -21.15
CA ASN A 24 -7.53 12.79 -20.23
C ASN A 24 -7.80 11.46 -20.91
N VAL A 25 -6.89 10.50 -20.72
CA VAL A 25 -7.21 9.10 -20.96
C VAL A 25 -8.26 8.74 -19.91
N ALA A 26 -9.46 8.48 -20.33
CA ALA A 26 -10.61 8.25 -19.47
C ALA A 26 -10.26 7.17 -18.42
N GLY A 27 -10.01 7.59 -17.17
CA GLY A 27 -9.87 6.70 -16.02
C GLY A 27 -8.46 6.48 -15.46
N ALA A 28 -7.39 7.06 -16.01
CA ALA A 28 -6.07 7.03 -15.41
C ALA A 28 -5.29 8.30 -15.65
N GLY A 29 -4.87 8.95 -14.57
CA GLY A 29 -3.95 10.08 -14.58
C GLY A 29 -2.64 9.71 -13.90
N LEU A 30 -1.50 10.15 -14.47
CA LEU A 30 -0.20 10.05 -13.83
C LEU A 30 0.37 11.44 -13.62
N SER A 31 0.87 11.70 -12.41
CA SER A 31 1.49 12.98 -12.11
C SER A 31 2.62 12.85 -11.10
N LEU A 32 3.69 13.63 -11.28
CA LEU A 32 4.77 13.76 -10.31
C LEU A 32 4.37 14.76 -9.23
N ARG A 33 4.58 14.40 -7.97
CA ARG A 33 4.23 15.21 -6.81
C ARG A 33 5.44 15.35 -5.88
N SER A 34 5.77 16.57 -5.49
CA SER A 34 6.77 16.88 -4.46
C SER A 34 6.13 17.12 -3.09
N HIS A 35 4.83 17.32 -3.03
CA HIS A 35 4.07 17.55 -1.80
C HIS A 35 2.93 16.55 -1.71
N LEU A 36 2.75 15.96 -0.55
CA LEU A 36 1.67 15.04 -0.24
C LEU A 36 0.51 15.79 0.39
N PRO A 37 -0.73 15.43 0.05
CA PRO A 37 -1.91 15.88 0.80
C PRO A 37 -1.82 15.48 2.28
N GLU A 38 -2.49 16.22 3.16
CA GLU A 38 -2.49 15.97 4.61
C GLU A 38 -2.94 14.56 5.00
N TYR A 39 -3.83 13.94 4.24
CA TYR A 39 -4.30 12.58 4.49
C TYR A 39 -3.31 11.50 4.04
N VAL A 40 -2.37 11.81 3.15
CA VAL A 40 -1.34 10.88 2.65
C VAL A 40 -0.02 11.04 3.39
N ALA A 41 0.36 12.26 3.74
CA ALA A 41 1.66 12.57 4.34
C ALA A 41 2.00 11.69 5.56
N PRO A 42 1.09 11.42 6.52
CA PRO A 42 1.38 10.57 7.67
C PRO A 42 1.60 9.09 7.33
N LEU A 43 1.28 8.67 6.11
CA LEU A 43 1.43 7.28 5.67
C LEU A 43 2.86 6.96 5.25
N PHE A 44 3.68 8.00 5.02
CA PHE A 44 5.09 7.88 4.65
C PHE A 44 5.99 8.45 5.74
N ASP A 45 7.11 7.79 5.99
CA ASP A 45 8.02 8.16 7.06
C ASP A 45 8.94 9.34 6.66
N ASN A 46 9.18 9.54 5.35
CA ASN A 46 10.05 10.60 4.84
C ASN A 46 9.36 11.40 3.73
N PRO A 47 9.55 12.73 3.73
CA PRO A 47 9.18 13.54 2.59
C PRO A 47 10.06 13.16 1.38
N GLY A 48 9.49 13.18 0.19
CA GLY A 48 10.23 12.81 -1.02
C GLY A 48 9.46 13.16 -2.28
N LEU A 49 9.92 12.60 -3.39
CA LEU A 49 9.17 12.64 -4.63
C LEU A 49 8.20 11.46 -4.66
N PHE A 50 7.05 11.69 -5.23
CA PHE A 50 6.01 10.69 -5.38
C PHE A 50 5.45 10.72 -6.79
N MET A 51 5.13 9.56 -7.30
CA MET A 51 4.29 9.44 -8.48
C MET A 51 2.87 9.09 -8.02
N LEU A 52 1.91 9.91 -8.41
CA LEU A 52 0.50 9.62 -8.23
C LEU A 52 -0.05 8.98 -9.50
N ALA A 53 -0.66 7.81 -9.34
CA ALA A 53 -1.47 7.19 -10.37
C ALA A 53 -2.93 7.15 -9.91
N GLU A 54 -3.83 7.68 -10.72
CA GLU A 54 -5.27 7.61 -10.51
C GLU A 54 -5.82 6.42 -11.29
N VAL A 55 -6.41 5.45 -10.58
CA VAL A 55 -6.87 4.19 -11.15
C VAL A 55 -8.31 3.96 -10.71
N GLY A 56 -9.26 4.24 -11.56
CA GLY A 56 -10.68 4.21 -11.22
C GLY A 56 -11.02 5.26 -10.14
N HIS A 57 -11.44 4.78 -8.97
CA HIS A 57 -11.71 5.63 -7.80
C HIS A 57 -10.61 5.55 -6.73
N PHE A 58 -9.41 5.06 -7.11
CA PHE A 58 -8.26 4.95 -6.22
C PHE A 58 -7.14 5.88 -6.65
N GLU A 59 -6.44 6.39 -5.65
CA GLU A 59 -5.16 7.08 -5.76
C GLU A 59 -4.04 6.15 -5.29
N LEU A 60 -3.06 5.89 -6.15
CA LEU A 60 -1.88 5.09 -5.85
C LEU A 60 -0.67 6.02 -5.73
N TRP A 61 -0.16 6.18 -4.53
CA TRP A 61 0.96 7.06 -4.22
C TRP A 61 2.25 6.26 -4.12
N PHE A 62 3.05 6.26 -5.18
CA PHE A 62 4.33 5.55 -5.27
C PHE A 62 5.46 6.44 -4.77
N PRO A 63 6.21 6.04 -3.71
CA PRO A 63 7.45 6.72 -3.38
C PRO A 63 8.43 6.58 -4.54
N LEU A 64 9.04 7.68 -4.98
CA LEU A 64 9.99 7.73 -6.08
C LEU A 64 11.38 8.03 -5.53
N THR A 65 12.33 7.16 -5.83
CA THR A 65 13.75 7.37 -5.55
C THR A 65 14.49 7.52 -6.88
N LEU A 66 15.37 8.50 -6.96
CA LEU A 66 16.27 8.68 -8.10
C LEU A 66 17.64 8.11 -7.74
N THR A 67 18.10 7.13 -8.49
CA THR A 67 19.44 6.53 -8.34
C THR A 67 20.28 6.83 -9.57
N LEU A 68 21.60 6.93 -9.42
CA LEU A 68 22.52 7.03 -10.55
C LEU A 68 22.90 5.61 -10.97
N ASN A 69 22.81 5.32 -12.26
CA ASN A 69 23.35 4.09 -12.83
C ASN A 69 24.88 4.19 -13.02
N GLU A 70 25.51 3.13 -13.53
CA GLU A 70 26.95 3.08 -13.82
C GLU A 70 27.39 4.13 -14.85
N ASN A 71 26.49 4.60 -15.69
CA ASN A 71 26.74 5.63 -16.70
C ASN A 71 26.46 7.06 -16.18
N HIS A 72 26.17 7.23 -14.87
CA HIS A 72 25.77 8.48 -14.24
C HIS A 72 24.41 9.05 -14.72
N ASP A 73 23.58 8.22 -15.36
CA ASP A 73 22.21 8.62 -15.69
C ASP A 73 21.29 8.42 -14.48
N LEU A 74 20.33 9.34 -14.32
CA LEU A 74 19.30 9.22 -13.28
C LEU A 74 18.30 8.12 -13.66
N GLN A 75 18.20 7.11 -12.78
CA GLN A 75 17.21 6.06 -12.90
C GLN A 75 16.14 6.20 -11.82
N PRO A 76 14.86 6.36 -12.21
CA PRO A 76 13.76 6.36 -11.26
C PRO A 76 13.46 4.94 -10.77
N GLN A 77 13.31 4.80 -9.45
CA GLN A 77 12.86 3.57 -8.81
C GLN A 77 11.60 3.86 -8.02
N LEU A 78 10.54 3.11 -8.31
CA LEU A 78 9.28 3.22 -7.59
C LEU A 78 9.22 2.20 -6.45
N GLY A 79 8.90 2.70 -5.27
CA GLY A 79 8.57 1.85 -4.13
C GLY A 79 7.11 1.37 -4.20
N ALA A 80 6.75 0.47 -3.27
CA ALA A 80 5.38 -0.01 -3.16
C ALA A 80 4.42 1.13 -2.80
N PRO A 81 3.29 1.28 -3.51
CA PRO A 81 2.39 2.41 -3.34
C PRO A 81 1.55 2.31 -2.07
N GLU A 82 1.17 3.46 -1.55
CA GLU A 82 -0.01 3.58 -0.68
C GLU A 82 -1.24 3.72 -1.58
N ILE A 83 -2.31 3.00 -1.24
CA ILE A 83 -3.56 3.01 -1.99
C ILE A 83 -4.61 3.69 -1.15
N CYS A 84 -5.14 4.80 -1.64
CA CYS A 84 -6.19 5.58 -0.99
C CYS A 84 -7.46 5.60 -1.85
N GLU A 85 -8.62 5.64 -1.19
CA GLU A 85 -9.88 5.92 -1.86
C GLU A 85 -9.93 7.41 -2.21
N ALA A 86 -10.05 7.75 -3.50
CA ALA A 86 -10.09 9.14 -3.98
C ALA A 86 -11.39 9.85 -3.58
N GLN A 87 -12.45 9.10 -3.31
CA GLN A 87 -13.76 9.63 -2.96
C GLN A 87 -14.09 9.39 -1.47
N GLY A 88 -14.68 10.37 -0.84
CA GLY A 88 -15.14 10.27 0.54
C GLY A 88 -14.07 10.57 1.57
N SER A 89 -13.70 9.60 2.40
CA SER A 89 -12.84 9.82 3.57
C SER A 89 -11.33 9.77 3.29
N HIS A 90 -10.91 9.61 2.05
CA HIS A 90 -9.50 9.48 1.65
C HIS A 90 -8.71 8.49 2.53
N ARG A 91 -9.32 7.34 2.83
CA ARG A 91 -8.71 6.31 3.68
C ARG A 91 -7.85 5.37 2.87
N SER A 92 -6.83 4.82 3.53
CA SER A 92 -6.10 3.67 3.00
C SER A 92 -7.07 2.55 2.66
N TRP A 93 -6.92 2.00 1.48
CA TRP A 93 -7.71 0.87 1.03
C TRP A 93 -7.62 -0.30 2.00
N ARG A 94 -8.73 -1.02 2.15
CA ARG A 94 -8.83 -2.18 3.01
C ARG A 94 -9.07 -3.44 2.20
N PHE A 95 -8.27 -4.45 2.51
CA PHE A 95 -8.47 -5.80 2.01
C PHE A 95 -9.31 -6.57 3.02
N ASP A 96 -10.57 -6.80 2.70
CA ASP A 96 -11.52 -7.49 3.56
C ASP A 96 -11.47 -8.99 3.38
N ASN A 97 -11.66 -9.72 4.49
CA ASN A 97 -11.66 -11.19 4.57
C ASN A 97 -10.46 -11.85 3.89
N PRO A 98 -9.22 -11.39 4.18
CA PRO A 98 -8.04 -12.00 3.61
C PRO A 98 -7.92 -13.46 4.10
N LYS A 99 -7.53 -14.36 3.21
CA LYS A 99 -7.25 -15.74 3.56
C LYS A 99 -5.80 -15.88 4.06
N ASP A 100 -5.60 -16.75 5.05
CA ASP A 100 -4.28 -17.16 5.54
C ASP A 100 -3.41 -16.01 6.07
N ILE A 101 -4.05 -14.92 6.54
CA ILE A 101 -3.37 -13.83 7.23
C ILE A 101 -3.71 -13.90 8.71
N VAL A 102 -2.66 -13.91 9.54
CA VAL A 102 -2.80 -13.92 10.99
C VAL A 102 -1.85 -12.91 11.64
N ILE A 103 -2.24 -12.39 12.79
CA ILE A 103 -1.35 -11.70 13.71
C ILE A 103 -0.93 -12.70 14.78
N LYS A 104 0.37 -12.97 14.86
CA LYS A 104 0.98 -13.90 15.81
C LYS A 104 1.68 -13.16 16.92
N GLY A 105 1.16 -13.29 18.13
CA GLY A 105 1.75 -12.73 19.35
C GLY A 105 3.01 -13.48 19.80
N GLU A 106 3.77 -12.88 20.72
CA GLU A 106 4.98 -13.50 21.30
C GLU A 106 4.69 -14.83 22.04
N SER A 107 3.49 -14.99 22.58
CA SER A 107 3.04 -16.24 23.21
C SER A 107 2.74 -17.36 22.20
N GLY A 108 2.85 -17.09 20.90
CA GLY A 108 2.47 -18.01 19.84
C GLY A 108 0.98 -18.01 19.50
N LEU A 109 0.18 -17.19 20.17
CA LEU A 109 -1.25 -17.05 19.87
C LEU A 109 -1.43 -16.41 18.47
N GLU A 110 -2.23 -17.03 17.64
CA GLU A 110 -2.56 -16.57 16.29
C GLU A 110 -4.00 -16.06 16.23
N LEU A 111 -4.15 -14.82 15.78
CA LEU A 111 -5.43 -14.14 15.58
C LEU A 111 -5.69 -13.95 14.10
N PRO A 112 -6.76 -14.53 13.55
CA PRO A 112 -7.14 -14.31 12.15
C PRO A 112 -7.40 -12.82 11.86
N VAL A 113 -6.89 -12.35 10.74
CA VAL A 113 -7.16 -10.99 10.26
C VAL A 113 -8.44 -10.99 9.45
N VAL A 114 -9.38 -10.14 9.84
CA VAL A 114 -10.68 -9.97 9.15
C VAL A 114 -10.64 -8.84 8.13
N SER A 115 -9.82 -7.82 8.39
CA SER A 115 -9.62 -6.70 7.46
C SER A 115 -8.22 -6.12 7.67
N LEU A 116 -7.51 -5.83 6.58
CA LEU A 116 -6.12 -5.35 6.58
C LEU A 116 -5.98 -4.09 5.75
N SER A 117 -5.24 -3.10 6.27
CA SER A 117 -4.77 -1.93 5.53
C SER A 117 -3.31 -1.65 5.86
N SER A 118 -2.69 -0.70 5.19
CA SER A 118 -1.31 -0.26 5.49
C SER A 118 -1.15 0.34 6.89
N THR A 119 -2.25 0.82 7.50
CA THR A 119 -2.26 1.52 8.79
C THR A 119 -2.75 0.68 9.94
N GLY A 120 -3.40 -0.45 9.69
CA GLY A 120 -3.97 -1.27 10.74
C GLY A 120 -4.79 -2.46 10.26
N ALA A 121 -5.33 -3.19 11.20
CA ALA A 121 -6.14 -4.38 10.94
C ALA A 121 -7.34 -4.48 11.88
N VAL A 122 -8.31 -5.28 11.46
CA VAL A 122 -9.33 -5.85 12.34
C VAL A 122 -9.01 -7.33 12.50
N VAL A 123 -8.95 -7.81 13.73
CA VAL A 123 -8.65 -9.21 14.05
C VAL A 123 -9.82 -9.85 14.78
N ASP A 124 -9.99 -11.14 14.56
CA ASP A 124 -10.87 -11.97 15.38
C ASP A 124 -10.13 -12.31 16.69
N ALA A 125 -10.64 -11.79 17.78
CA ALA A 125 -10.09 -11.92 19.11
C ALA A 125 -10.93 -12.85 20.02
N THR A 126 -11.74 -13.74 19.47
CA THR A 126 -12.54 -14.73 20.24
C THR A 126 -11.73 -15.53 21.24
N LYS A 127 -10.41 -15.67 21.01
CA LYS A 127 -9.47 -16.40 21.87
C LYS A 127 -8.87 -15.56 22.98
N ILE A 128 -9.23 -14.28 23.10
CA ILE A 128 -8.69 -13.35 24.11
C ILE A 128 -9.83 -12.64 24.84
N ASP A 129 -9.96 -12.89 26.12
CA ASP A 129 -10.99 -12.24 26.92
C ASP A 129 -10.74 -10.73 27.10
N ASN A 130 -9.48 -10.34 27.31
CA ASN A 130 -9.06 -8.97 27.53
C ASN A 130 -7.86 -8.58 26.61
N PRO A 131 -8.10 -8.15 25.37
CA PRO A 131 -7.01 -7.71 24.51
C PRO A 131 -6.29 -6.48 25.10
N PRO A 132 -4.93 -6.51 25.17
CA PRO A 132 -4.14 -5.43 25.75
C PRO A 132 -4.26 -4.15 24.93
N GLN A 133 -4.01 -2.98 25.54
CA GLN A 133 -4.02 -1.69 24.85
C GLN A 133 -2.91 -1.55 23.81
N SER A 134 -1.78 -2.25 24.01
CA SER A 134 -0.69 -2.34 23.04
C SER A 134 -0.02 -3.70 23.12
N ALA A 135 0.50 -4.17 22.01
CA ALA A 135 1.21 -5.44 21.91
C ALA A 135 2.30 -5.37 20.83
N ILE A 136 3.31 -6.22 20.96
CA ILE A 136 4.25 -6.54 19.91
C ILE A 136 3.83 -7.88 19.32
N ALA A 137 3.76 -7.97 18.01
CA ALA A 137 3.34 -9.18 17.31
C ALA A 137 3.92 -9.20 15.89
N ASN A 138 3.83 -10.33 15.23
CA ASN A 138 4.21 -10.49 13.84
C ASN A 138 2.95 -10.62 12.97
N LEU A 139 2.86 -9.85 11.91
CA LEU A 139 1.90 -10.07 10.84
C LEU A 139 2.47 -11.13 9.91
N ILE A 140 1.75 -12.21 9.74
CA ILE A 140 2.12 -13.32 8.85
C ILE A 140 1.35 -13.15 7.55
N LEU A 141 2.08 -12.88 6.49
CA LEU A 141 1.57 -12.73 5.13
C LEU A 141 2.00 -13.92 4.28
N PRO A 142 1.14 -14.47 3.40
CA PRO A 142 1.54 -15.54 2.49
C PRO A 142 2.72 -15.14 1.61
N LYS A 143 3.75 -15.99 1.53
CA LYS A 143 4.98 -15.79 0.73
C LYS A 143 5.91 -14.66 1.18
N TYR A 144 5.68 -14.08 2.35
CA TYR A 144 6.53 -13.03 2.91
C TYR A 144 7.08 -13.46 4.27
N ASP A 145 8.20 -12.90 4.65
CA ASP A 145 8.75 -13.08 5.99
C ASP A 145 7.82 -12.45 7.04
N PRO A 146 7.80 -12.98 8.27
CA PRO A 146 7.02 -12.40 9.36
C PRO A 146 7.36 -10.92 9.57
N LEU A 147 6.34 -10.07 9.55
CA LEU A 147 6.48 -8.63 9.67
C LEU A 147 6.27 -8.20 11.12
N PRO A 148 7.32 -7.78 11.86
CA PRO A 148 7.18 -7.34 13.23
C PRO A 148 6.40 -6.03 13.30
N LEU A 149 5.39 -5.98 14.16
CA LEU A 149 4.49 -4.85 14.33
C LEU A 149 4.35 -4.48 15.81
N LYS A 150 4.31 -3.18 16.08
CA LYS A 150 3.78 -2.65 17.33
C LYS A 150 2.33 -2.24 17.12
N LEU A 151 1.44 -2.89 17.83
CA LEU A 151 -0.02 -2.73 17.74
C LEU A 151 -0.53 -1.83 18.84
N LYS A 152 -1.51 -0.98 18.53
CA LYS A 152 -2.28 -0.23 19.49
C LYS A 152 -3.77 -0.51 19.27
N LYS A 153 -4.47 -0.95 20.31
CA LYS A 153 -5.91 -1.17 20.28
C LYS A 153 -6.63 0.17 20.12
N MET A 154 -7.50 0.25 19.13
CA MET A 154 -8.32 1.44 18.86
C MET A 154 -9.75 1.26 19.39
N ARG A 155 -10.35 0.13 19.12
CA ARG A 155 -11.70 -0.22 19.58
C ARG A 155 -11.88 -1.73 19.63
N GLN A 156 -12.84 -2.15 20.41
CA GLN A 156 -13.30 -3.53 20.48
C GLN A 156 -14.81 -3.54 20.29
N GLN A 157 -15.30 -4.46 19.51
CA GLN A 157 -16.72 -4.68 19.30
C GLN A 157 -16.95 -6.20 19.27
N GLU A 158 -17.63 -6.69 20.29
CA GLU A 158 -17.81 -8.14 20.49
C GLU A 158 -16.46 -8.88 20.44
N ASN A 159 -16.32 -9.80 19.49
CA ASN A 159 -15.12 -10.61 19.29
C ASN A 159 -14.09 -9.97 18.37
N PHE A 160 -14.33 -8.77 17.84
CA PHE A 160 -13.43 -8.12 16.92
C PHE A 160 -12.69 -6.97 17.58
N VAL A 161 -11.40 -6.90 17.31
CA VAL A 161 -10.52 -5.82 17.79
C VAL A 161 -9.90 -5.10 16.59
N ALA A 162 -10.14 -3.80 16.53
CA ALA A 162 -9.43 -2.93 15.58
C ALA A 162 -8.14 -2.44 16.21
N VAL A 163 -7.03 -2.65 15.50
CA VAL A 163 -5.69 -2.22 15.89
C VAL A 163 -5.09 -1.30 14.83
N THR A 164 -4.29 -0.33 15.27
CA THR A 164 -3.44 0.47 14.40
C THR A 164 -1.98 0.03 14.56
N PHE A 165 -1.22 0.15 13.48
CA PHE A 165 0.22 -0.14 13.45
C PHE A 165 0.99 1.13 13.84
N VAL A 166 1.65 1.07 15.00
CA VAL A 166 2.42 2.20 15.53
C VAL A 166 3.85 2.05 15.05
N SER A 167 4.27 2.87 14.08
CA SER A 167 5.63 2.92 13.53
C SER A 167 6.15 1.58 13.01
N ASN A 168 6.58 1.54 11.78
CA ASN A 168 7.11 0.31 11.20
C ASN A 168 8.09 0.63 10.08
N ASN A 169 9.34 0.25 10.25
CA ASN A 169 10.38 0.38 9.22
C ASN A 169 10.10 -0.51 7.99
N ASN A 170 9.09 -1.39 8.07
CA ASN A 170 8.77 -2.38 7.04
C ASN A 170 7.41 -2.15 6.34
N LYS A 171 6.88 -0.93 6.38
CA LYS A 171 5.63 -0.59 5.67
C LYS A 171 5.68 -0.88 4.17
N SER A 172 6.87 -0.87 3.58
CA SER A 172 7.09 -1.18 2.17
C SER A 172 6.62 -2.59 1.81
N GLN A 173 6.97 -3.61 2.63
CA GLN A 173 6.56 -5.00 2.39
C GLN A 173 5.04 -5.18 2.50
N LEU A 174 4.41 -4.53 3.49
CA LEU A 174 2.96 -4.58 3.65
C LEU A 174 2.25 -3.88 2.47
N ARG A 175 2.72 -2.70 2.05
CA ARG A 175 2.19 -2.00 0.88
C ARG A 175 2.35 -2.83 -0.39
N GLN A 176 3.50 -3.50 -0.57
CA GLN A 176 3.74 -4.40 -1.69
C GLN A 176 2.69 -5.51 -1.73
N TYR A 177 2.47 -6.18 -0.60
CA TYR A 177 1.47 -7.22 -0.50
C TYR A 177 0.06 -6.69 -0.83
N LEU A 178 -0.33 -5.56 -0.21
CA LEU A 178 -1.63 -4.94 -0.46
C LEU A 178 -1.81 -4.53 -1.93
N PHE A 179 -0.77 -4.02 -2.57
CA PHE A 179 -0.81 -3.66 -3.99
C PHE A 179 -1.01 -4.87 -4.90
N GLU A 180 -0.37 -6.00 -4.59
CA GLU A 180 -0.59 -7.27 -5.32
C GLU A 180 -2.04 -7.76 -5.16
N GLN A 181 -2.58 -7.69 -3.95
CA GLN A 181 -3.98 -8.04 -3.71
C GLN A 181 -4.93 -7.09 -4.43
N HIS A 182 -4.66 -5.79 -4.40
CA HIS A 182 -5.46 -4.79 -5.10
C HIS A 182 -5.48 -5.02 -6.61
N LYS A 183 -4.32 -5.28 -7.22
CA LYS A 183 -4.23 -5.63 -8.65
C LYS A 183 -5.03 -6.88 -8.99
N THR A 184 -5.00 -7.88 -8.13
CA THR A 184 -5.76 -9.11 -8.32
C THR A 184 -7.27 -8.88 -8.22
N TYR A 185 -7.68 -8.16 -7.17
CA TYR A 185 -9.10 -7.89 -6.89
C TYR A 185 -9.74 -6.98 -7.95
N PHE A 186 -9.00 -5.94 -8.38
CA PHE A 186 -9.45 -4.96 -9.37
C PHE A 186 -8.80 -5.18 -10.75
N SER A 187 -8.51 -6.42 -11.12
CA SER A 187 -7.78 -6.74 -12.35
C SER A 187 -8.41 -6.16 -13.63
N HIS A 188 -9.74 -5.97 -13.64
CA HIS A 188 -10.45 -5.37 -14.77
C HIS A 188 -10.06 -3.89 -14.97
N ILE A 189 -9.84 -3.14 -13.88
CA ILE A 189 -9.41 -1.73 -13.95
C ILE A 189 -7.98 -1.65 -14.50
N TYR A 190 -7.07 -2.48 -13.98
CA TYR A 190 -5.67 -2.49 -14.45
C TYR A 190 -5.52 -2.96 -15.89
N LYS A 191 -6.34 -3.91 -16.36
CA LYS A 191 -6.33 -4.36 -17.76
C LYS A 191 -6.78 -3.27 -18.73
N SER A 192 -7.70 -2.40 -18.33
CA SER A 192 -8.13 -1.28 -19.18
C SER A 192 -7.03 -0.26 -19.41
N LEU A 193 -6.10 -0.09 -18.44
CA LEU A 193 -4.95 0.80 -18.56
C LEU A 193 -3.90 0.28 -19.54
N THR A 194 -3.65 -1.04 -19.57
CA THR A 194 -2.68 -1.65 -20.48
C THR A 194 -3.17 -1.73 -21.92
N ASN A 195 -4.48 -1.67 -22.16
CA ASN A 195 -5.07 -1.70 -23.50
C ASN A 195 -5.27 -0.29 -24.10
N ALA A 196 -5.00 0.76 -23.33
CA ALA A 196 -5.13 2.16 -23.78
C ALA A 196 -3.79 2.78 -24.22
N CYS A 197 -2.71 2.00 -24.23
CA CYS A 197 -1.37 2.38 -24.70
C CYS A 197 -1.05 1.79 -26.07
#